data_78d652c66197dcaead6b4b1fd8dc6da1
#
_entry.id   78d652c66197dcaead6b4b1fd8dc6da1
#
_cell.length_a   1.000
_cell.length_b   1.000
_cell.length_c   1.000
_cell.angle_alpha   90.00
_cell.angle_beta   90.00
_cell.angle_gamma   90.00
#
_symmetry.space_group_name_H-M   'P 1'
#
loop_
_entity.id
_entity.type
_entity.pdbx_description
1 polymer ?
#
loop_
_entity_poly.entity_id
_entity_poly.type
_entity_poly.pdbx_seq_one_letter_code
_entity_poly.pdbx_strand_id
1 'polypeptide(L)' 'DISEIAETLRENGIKEFTISSTFSGLIETLAAFEKEGIKMAGLTEVNAGYTDFMTGEKARIPAIRMTL' A
#
# COMPACT_ATOMS: atom_id res chain seq x y z
N ASP A 1 -8.90 5.68 -11.90
CA ASP A 1 -9.59 5.45 -10.63
C ASP A 1 -9.22 4.07 -10.06
N ILE A 2 -9.72 3.74 -8.89
CA ILE A 2 -9.36 2.51 -8.21
C ILE A 2 -9.78 1.27 -8.99
N SER A 3 -10.90 1.32 -9.66
CA SER A 3 -11.37 0.21 -10.49
C SER A 3 -10.37 -0.11 -11.62
N GLU A 4 -9.86 0.92 -12.26
CA GLU A 4 -8.86 0.75 -13.32
C GLU A 4 -7.53 0.23 -12.76
N ILE A 5 -7.13 0.71 -11.59
CA ILE A 5 -5.92 0.24 -10.92
C ILE A 5 -6.07 -1.24 -10.58
N ALA A 6 -7.19 -1.64 -10.01
CA ALA A 6 -7.47 -3.03 -9.67
C ALA A 6 -7.38 -3.93 -10.89
N GLU A 7 -7.99 -3.50 -12.00
CA GLU A 7 -7.94 -4.24 -13.24
C GLU A 7 -6.52 -4.39 -13.75
N THR A 8 -5.75 -3.31 -13.73
CA THR A 8 -4.35 -3.33 -14.16
C THR A 8 -3.51 -4.27 -13.31
N LEU A 9 -3.70 -4.25 -11.99
CA LEU A 9 -3.00 -5.15 -11.09
C LEU A 9 -3.29 -6.61 -11.42
N ARG A 10 -4.55 -6.94 -11.65
CA ARG A 10 -4.95 -8.31 -11.99
C ARG A 10 -4.40 -8.75 -13.34
N GLU A 11 -4.45 -7.86 -14.33
CA GLU A 11 -3.92 -8.16 -15.66
C GLU A 11 -2.43 -8.44 -15.65
N ASN A 12 -1.69 -7.84 -14.72
CA ASN A 12 -0.25 -8.04 -14.59
C ASN A 12 0.11 -9.15 -13.61
N GLY A 13 -0.86 -9.90 -13.11
CA GLY A 13 -0.62 -11.03 -12.20
C GLY A 13 -0.15 -10.62 -10.82
N ILE A 14 -0.39 -9.38 -10.43
CA ILE A 14 -0.03 -8.90 -9.09
C ILE A 14 -0.96 -9.53 -8.06
N LYS A 15 -0.38 -10.19 -7.05
CA LYS A 15 -1.14 -10.88 -6.01
C LYS A 15 -1.22 -10.08 -4.72
N GLU A 16 -0.25 -9.24 -4.45
CA GLU A 16 -0.26 -8.38 -3.27
C GLU A 16 0.58 -7.13 -3.51
N PHE A 17 0.30 -6.11 -2.72
CA PHE A 17 1.05 -4.86 -2.75
C PHE A 17 0.89 -4.17 -1.39
N THR A 18 1.62 -3.09 -1.19
CA THR A 18 1.56 -2.33 0.06
C THR A 18 1.09 -0.90 -0.20
N ILE A 19 0.41 -0.34 0.80
CA ILE A 19 0.05 1.07 0.80
C ILE A 19 0.68 1.69 2.05
N SER A 20 1.49 2.72 1.85
CA SER A 20 2.14 3.43 2.94
C SER A 20 1.12 4.09 3.87
N SER A 21 1.41 4.10 5.18
CA SER A 21 0.57 4.79 6.16
C SER A 21 0.48 6.29 5.92
N THR A 22 1.41 6.85 5.15
CA THR A 22 1.42 8.29 4.82
C THR A 22 0.68 8.60 3.52
N PHE A 23 0.07 7.60 2.91
CA PHE A 23 -0.68 7.80 1.66
C PHE A 23 -1.89 8.71 1.91
N SER A 24 -2.00 9.76 1.09
CA SER A 24 -3.11 10.71 1.21
C SER A 24 -4.44 10.03 0.87
N GLY A 25 -5.45 10.24 1.71
CA GLY A 25 -6.76 9.61 1.50
C GLY A 25 -6.73 8.10 1.73
N LEU A 26 -5.92 7.65 2.68
CA LEU A 26 -5.73 6.21 2.94
C LEU A 26 -7.04 5.46 3.18
N ILE A 27 -7.88 5.96 4.06
CA ILE A 27 -9.12 5.25 4.42
C ILE A 27 -10.07 5.18 3.22
N GLU A 28 -10.22 6.26 2.50
CA GLU A 28 -11.06 6.30 1.30
C GLU A 28 -10.54 5.34 0.23
N THR A 29 -9.24 5.27 0.10
CA THR A 29 -8.59 4.36 -0.85
C THR A 29 -8.82 2.90 -0.45
N LEU A 30 -8.68 2.58 0.84
CA LEU A 30 -8.95 1.23 1.34
C LEU A 30 -10.40 0.83 1.10
N ALA A 31 -11.34 1.74 1.34
CA ALA A 31 -12.76 1.47 1.11
C ALA A 31 -13.03 1.20 -0.38
N ALA A 32 -12.39 1.96 -1.27
CA ALA A 32 -12.55 1.77 -2.70
C ALA A 32 -11.95 0.43 -3.16
N PHE A 33 -10.79 0.05 -2.64
CA PHE A 33 -10.19 -1.25 -2.95
C PHE A 33 -11.06 -2.40 -2.45
N GLU A 34 -11.66 -2.26 -1.28
CA GLU A 34 -12.53 -3.30 -0.74
C GLU A 34 -13.70 -3.59 -1.69
N LYS A 35 -14.28 -2.54 -2.29
CA LYS A 35 -15.35 -2.70 -3.29
C LYS A 35 -14.89 -3.49 -4.51
N GLU A 36 -13.60 -3.47 -4.79
CA GLU A 36 -13.00 -4.19 -5.92
C GLU A 36 -12.50 -5.58 -5.52
N GLY A 37 -12.80 -6.02 -4.31
CA GLY A 37 -12.38 -7.33 -3.82
C GLY A 37 -10.95 -7.40 -3.35
N ILE A 38 -10.28 -6.27 -3.20
CA ILE A 38 -8.91 -6.19 -2.70
C ILE A 38 -8.96 -5.92 -1.21
N LYS A 39 -8.34 -6.79 -0.43
CA LYS A 39 -8.51 -6.79 1.02
C LYS A 39 -7.20 -6.54 1.76
N MET A 40 -7.31 -6.01 2.97
CA MET A 40 -6.18 -5.87 3.87
C MET A 40 -5.76 -7.25 4.36
N ALA A 41 -4.44 -7.50 4.34
CA ALA A 41 -3.87 -8.76 4.80
C ALA A 41 -2.96 -8.60 6.02
N GLY A 42 -2.89 -7.40 6.57
CA GLY A 42 -2.10 -7.12 7.76
C GLY A 42 -1.20 -5.92 7.59
N LEU A 43 -0.38 -5.68 8.61
CA LEU A 43 0.55 -4.57 8.63
C LEU A 43 1.96 -5.04 8.32
N THR A 44 2.75 -4.16 7.75
CA THR A 44 4.16 -4.37 7.48
C THR A 44 4.87 -3.03 7.58
N GLU A 45 6.11 -2.96 7.16
CA GLU A 45 6.87 -1.73 7.09
C GLU A 45 7.48 -1.57 5.70
N VAL A 46 7.63 -0.33 5.27
CA VAL A 46 8.28 -0.02 4.00
C VAL A 46 9.26 1.13 4.21
N ASN A 47 10.17 1.31 3.27
CA ASN A 47 11.07 2.45 3.29
C ASN A 47 10.28 3.72 3.03
N ALA A 48 10.52 4.74 3.85
CA ALA A 48 9.82 6.02 3.75
C ALA A 48 10.32 6.91 2.60
N GLY A 49 11.39 6.51 1.94
CA GLY A 49 11.98 7.30 0.85
C GLY A 49 12.99 8.33 1.31
N TYR A 50 13.31 8.38 2.60
CA TYR A 50 14.34 9.27 3.13
C TYR A 50 15.21 8.55 4.15
N THR A 51 16.38 9.11 4.41
CA THR A 51 17.33 8.56 5.39
C THR A 51 17.20 9.32 6.71
N ASP A 52 17.12 8.58 7.81
CA ASP A 52 17.11 9.17 9.14
C ASP A 52 18.54 9.67 9.43
N PHE A 53 18.70 10.98 9.54
CA PHE A 53 20.04 11.56 9.74
C PHE A 53 20.62 11.26 11.12
N MET A 54 19.80 10.87 12.08
CA MET A 54 20.28 10.52 13.44
C MET A 54 20.94 9.16 13.46
N THR A 55 20.43 8.20 12.70
CA THR A 55 20.93 6.82 12.68
C THR A 55 21.73 6.49 11.42
N GLY A 56 21.61 7.28 10.37
CA GLY A 56 22.20 6.99 9.08
C GLY A 56 21.49 5.89 8.31
N GLU A 57 20.39 5.36 8.84
CA GLU A 57 19.62 4.30 8.20
C GLU A 57 18.42 4.89 7.47
N LYS A 58 17.90 4.12 6.49
CA LYS A 58 16.67 4.52 5.82
C LYS A 58 15.51 4.43 6.78
N ALA A 59 14.71 5.48 6.84
CA ALA A 59 13.53 5.51 7.70
C ALA A 59 12.52 4.46 7.25
N ARG A 60 11.92 3.76 8.20
CA ARG A 60 10.87 2.76 7.97
C ARG A 60 9.56 3.27 8.56
N ILE A 61 8.48 3.06 7.83
CA ILE A 61 7.15 3.47 8.28
C ILE A 61 6.19 2.31 8.15
N PRO A 62 5.12 2.30 8.95
CA PRO A 62 4.07 1.28 8.79
C PRO A 62 3.41 1.37 7.42
N ALA A 63 3.00 0.23 6.94
CA ALA A 63 2.25 0.12 5.68
C ALA A 63 1.23 -1.00 5.82
N ILE A 64 0.23 -0.96 4.98
CA ILE A 64 -0.81 -1.98 4.94
C ILE A 64 -0.51 -2.91 3.78
N ARG A 65 -0.52 -4.20 4.05
CA ARG A 65 -0.38 -5.21 3.00
C ARG A 65 -1.76 -5.53 2.45
N MET A 66 -1.88 -5.46 1.13
CA MET A 66 -3.15 -5.69 0.42
C MET A 66 -3.03 -6.95 -0.43
N THR A 67 -4.10 -7.72 -0.51
CA THR A 67 -4.15 -8.93 -1.36
C THR A 67 -5.31 -8.85 -2.33
N LEU A 68 -5.05 -9.33 -3.54
CA LEU A 68 -6.06 -9.43 -4.59
C LEU A 68 -6.70 -10.81 -4.62
#